data_a204cee1d4b1aacb9112163ec5ebca05
#
_entry.id   a204cee1d4b1aacb9112163ec5ebca05
#
_cell.length_a   1.000
_cell.length_b   1.000
_cell.length_c   1.000
_cell.angle_alpha   90.00
_cell.angle_beta   90.00
_cell.angle_gamma   90.00
#
_symmetry.space_group_name_H-M   'P 1'
#
loop_
_entity.id
_entity.type
_entity.pdbx_description
1 polymer ?
#
loop_
_entity_poly.entity_id
_entity_poly.type
_entity_poly.pdbx_seq_one_letter_code
_entity_poly.pdbx_strand_id
1 'polypeptide(L)'
;RTLRAGRVIPGYGHAVLRAPDPRFLAFREYADRLTAGGWDGGPLMHLLDVCLEVVPQVLREHGRTSNPHPNIDSISGALLLSFGIRECELYTVLFGVGRSFGIAAQLVWDRALGLPIERPKSVTMEWLSERVKEGGPRSRL
;
A
#
# COMPACT_ATOMS: atom_id res chain seq x y z
N ARG A 1 11.66 -20.40 -6.05
CA ARG A 1 11.10 -20.90 -7.32
C ARG A 1 10.41 -19.76 -8.09
N THR A 2 9.52 -18.99 -7.48
CA THR A 2 8.74 -17.90 -8.11
C THR A 2 9.64 -16.86 -8.80
N LEU A 3 10.61 -16.31 -8.07
CA LEU A 3 11.55 -15.31 -8.59
C LEU A 3 12.46 -15.87 -9.72
N ARG A 4 12.89 -17.13 -9.60
CA ARG A 4 13.68 -17.79 -10.66
C ARG A 4 12.88 -17.98 -11.95
N ALA A 5 11.55 -18.07 -11.84
CA ALA A 5 10.64 -18.13 -12.98
C ALA A 5 10.26 -16.73 -13.54
N GLY A 6 10.93 -15.66 -13.09
CA GLY A 6 10.68 -14.29 -13.54
C GLY A 6 9.36 -13.69 -13.04
N ARG A 7 8.69 -14.36 -12.06
CA ARG A 7 7.43 -13.89 -11.51
C ARG A 7 7.66 -13.08 -10.25
N VAL A 8 6.80 -12.10 -10.01
CA VAL A 8 6.78 -11.29 -8.78
C VAL A 8 6.18 -12.08 -7.61
N ILE A 9 6.53 -11.68 -6.39
CA ILE A 9 5.85 -12.16 -5.17
C ILE A 9 4.71 -11.19 -4.87
N PRO A 10 3.44 -11.61 -4.96
CA PRO A 10 2.30 -10.74 -4.64
C PRO A 10 2.38 -10.22 -3.21
N GLY A 11 1.90 -9.00 -2.97
CA GLY A 11 1.92 -8.39 -1.65
C GLY A 11 3.25 -7.73 -1.27
N TYR A 12 4.24 -7.72 -2.16
CA TYR A 12 5.56 -7.11 -1.93
C TYR A 12 5.97 -6.19 -3.08
N GLY A 13 6.64 -5.10 -2.71
CA GLY A 13 7.07 -4.08 -3.65
C GLY A 13 6.00 -3.06 -3.97
N HIS A 14 6.39 -2.01 -4.68
CA HIS A 14 5.49 -0.96 -5.16
C HIS A 14 6.12 -0.20 -6.32
N ALA A 15 5.31 0.19 -7.31
CA ALA A 15 5.79 0.94 -8.47
C ALA A 15 6.31 2.34 -8.09
N VAL A 16 5.70 2.97 -7.09
CA VAL A 16 5.98 4.36 -6.67
C VAL A 16 6.68 4.42 -5.32
N LEU A 17 6.16 3.74 -4.28
CA LEU A 17 6.71 3.79 -2.93
C LEU A 17 8.12 3.18 -2.87
N ARG A 18 9.00 3.80 -2.10
CA ARG A 18 10.37 3.33 -1.81
C ARG A 18 10.58 3.05 -0.32
N ALA A 19 9.52 3.22 0.47
CA ALA A 19 9.41 2.91 1.90
C ALA A 19 8.27 1.90 2.11
N PRO A 20 8.10 1.34 3.32
CA PRO A 20 6.95 0.51 3.65
C PRO A 20 5.62 1.21 3.35
N ASP A 21 4.65 0.47 2.84
CA ASP A 21 3.31 1.00 2.54
C ASP A 21 2.61 1.43 3.85
N PRO A 22 2.21 2.69 4.01
CA PRO A 22 1.57 3.16 5.24
C PRO A 22 0.25 2.46 5.52
N ARG A 23 -0.44 1.96 4.50
CA ARG A 23 -1.67 1.19 4.66
C ARG A 23 -1.37 -0.18 5.27
N PHE A 24 -0.30 -0.82 4.83
CA PHE A 24 0.19 -2.06 5.44
C PHE A 24 0.52 -1.85 6.93
N LEU A 25 1.23 -0.77 7.25
CA LEU A 25 1.59 -0.45 8.64
C LEU A 25 0.35 -0.26 9.52
N ALA A 26 -0.68 0.44 9.03
CA ALA A 26 -1.93 0.62 9.75
C ALA A 26 -2.69 -0.69 9.99
N PHE A 27 -2.73 -1.58 8.98
CA PHE A 27 -3.34 -2.90 9.13
C PHE A 27 -2.54 -3.80 10.08
N ARG A 28 -1.21 -3.72 10.04
CA ARG A 28 -0.34 -4.45 10.96
C ARG A 28 -0.57 -4.00 12.41
N GLU A 29 -0.54 -2.71 12.66
CA GLU A 29 -0.83 -2.13 13.98
C GLU A 29 -2.21 -2.56 14.50
N TYR A 30 -3.20 -2.61 13.62
CA TYR A 30 -4.53 -3.11 13.99
C TYR A 30 -4.50 -4.59 14.39
N ALA A 31 -3.84 -5.45 13.62
CA ALA A 31 -3.67 -6.85 13.94
C ALA A 31 -2.91 -7.07 15.26
N ASP A 32 -1.85 -6.29 15.50
CA ASP A 32 -1.07 -6.35 16.75
C ASP A 32 -1.93 -5.96 17.97
N ARG A 33 -2.80 -4.96 17.84
CA ARG A 33 -3.76 -4.59 18.89
C ARG A 33 -4.78 -5.69 19.18
N LEU A 34 -5.27 -6.38 18.15
CA LEU A 34 -6.16 -7.52 18.31
C LEU A 34 -5.45 -8.68 19.06
N THR A 35 -4.21 -8.95 18.67
CA THR A 35 -3.39 -10.00 19.32
C THR A 35 -3.15 -9.66 20.80
N ALA A 36 -2.85 -8.42 21.12
CA ALA A 36 -2.73 -7.96 22.50
C ALA A 36 -4.04 -8.12 23.28
N GLY A 37 -5.19 -8.10 22.61
CA GLY A 37 -6.53 -8.38 23.16
C GLY A 37 -6.88 -9.87 23.24
N GLY A 38 -5.94 -10.78 22.91
CA GLY A 38 -6.14 -12.23 22.99
C GLY A 38 -6.59 -12.90 21.68
N TRP A 39 -6.62 -12.18 20.56
CA TRP A 39 -6.88 -12.78 19.26
C TRP A 39 -5.58 -13.36 18.68
N ASP A 40 -5.58 -14.64 18.27
CA ASP A 40 -4.38 -15.31 17.76
C ASP A 40 -4.21 -15.19 16.23
N GLY A 41 -5.24 -14.73 15.53
CA GLY A 41 -5.22 -14.59 14.05
C GLY A 41 -5.23 -15.90 13.28
N GLY A 42 -5.05 -17.03 13.96
CA GLY A 42 -5.01 -18.36 13.37
C GLY A 42 -3.78 -18.63 12.49
N PRO A 43 -3.72 -19.81 11.87
CA PRO A 43 -2.54 -20.28 11.13
C PRO A 43 -2.12 -19.36 9.97
N LEU A 44 -3.07 -18.65 9.37
CA LEU A 44 -2.78 -17.77 8.24
C LEU A 44 -2.00 -16.54 8.66
N MET A 45 -2.35 -15.94 9.80
CA MET A 45 -1.62 -14.78 10.34
C MET A 45 -0.22 -15.18 10.79
N HIS A 46 -0.05 -16.35 11.39
CA HIS A 46 1.28 -16.89 11.72
C HIS A 46 2.12 -17.12 10.46
N LEU A 47 1.53 -17.65 9.39
CA LEU A 47 2.22 -17.79 8.10
C LEU A 47 2.62 -16.43 7.53
N LEU A 48 1.74 -15.43 7.65
CA LEU A 48 2.04 -14.06 7.23
C LEU A 48 3.25 -13.52 7.98
N ASP A 49 3.35 -13.71 9.30
CA ASP A 49 4.50 -13.25 10.11
C ASP A 49 5.82 -13.84 9.58
N VAL A 50 5.84 -15.14 9.30
CA VAL A 50 7.00 -15.79 8.66
C VAL A 50 7.32 -15.18 7.30
N CYS A 51 6.30 -14.91 6.48
CA CYS A 51 6.49 -14.29 5.17
C CYS A 51 7.03 -12.86 5.29
N LEU A 52 6.59 -12.09 6.28
CA LEU A 52 7.06 -10.72 6.52
C LEU A 52 8.54 -10.66 6.92
N GLU A 53 9.04 -11.70 7.55
CA GLU A 53 10.46 -11.84 7.89
C GLU A 53 11.29 -12.30 6.70
N VAL A 54 10.87 -13.37 6.04
CA VAL A 54 11.68 -14.07 5.03
C VAL A 54 11.65 -13.38 3.67
N VAL A 55 10.49 -12.93 3.19
CA VAL A 55 10.34 -12.45 1.80
C VAL A 55 11.16 -11.19 1.53
N PRO A 56 11.21 -10.18 2.41
CA PRO A 56 12.06 -9.01 2.17
C PRO A 56 13.55 -9.34 2.06
N GLN A 57 14.04 -10.32 2.83
CA GLN A 57 15.43 -10.78 2.76
C GLN A 57 15.71 -11.41 1.39
N VAL A 58 14.87 -12.35 0.97
CA VAL A 58 14.99 -13.02 -0.34
C VAL A 58 14.92 -12.02 -1.50
N LEU A 59 14.07 -10.99 -1.40
CA LEU A 59 13.96 -9.96 -2.42
C LEU A 59 15.22 -9.08 -2.50
N ARG A 60 15.83 -8.74 -1.36
CA ARG A 60 17.12 -8.00 -1.33
C ARG A 60 18.24 -8.83 -1.96
N GLU A 61 18.35 -10.11 -1.60
CA GLU A 61 19.34 -11.04 -2.16
C GLU A 61 19.17 -11.23 -3.67
N HIS A 62 17.92 -11.25 -4.15
CA HIS A 62 17.62 -11.35 -5.58
C HIS A 62 18.04 -10.10 -6.36
N GLY A 63 18.10 -8.93 -5.74
CA GLY A 63 18.70 -7.71 -6.27
C GLY A 63 17.91 -6.99 -7.40
N ARG A 64 16.74 -7.48 -7.79
CA ARG A 64 15.92 -6.89 -8.88
C ARG A 64 14.80 -5.96 -8.40
N THR A 65 14.62 -5.82 -7.10
CA THR A 65 13.52 -5.07 -6.51
C THR A 65 14.04 -3.83 -5.81
N SER A 66 13.59 -2.65 -6.22
CA SER A 66 13.93 -1.38 -5.57
C SER A 66 13.17 -1.16 -4.24
N ASN A 67 12.07 -1.88 -4.03
CA ASN A 67 11.28 -1.85 -2.81
C ASN A 67 10.95 -3.29 -2.38
N PRO A 68 11.67 -3.89 -1.41
CA PRO A 68 11.42 -5.24 -0.92
C PRO A 68 10.34 -5.29 0.17
N HIS A 69 9.76 -4.15 0.56
CA HIS A 69 8.82 -4.08 1.67
C HIS A 69 7.45 -4.65 1.31
N PRO A 70 6.70 -5.17 2.29
CA PRO A 70 5.32 -5.56 2.10
C PRO A 70 4.43 -4.35 1.78
N ASN A 71 3.40 -4.57 1.00
CA ASN A 71 2.35 -3.61 0.72
C ASN A 71 1.01 -4.08 1.30
N ILE A 72 -0.05 -3.30 1.13
CA ILE A 72 -1.38 -3.59 1.69
C ILE A 72 -1.91 -4.97 1.28
N ASP A 73 -1.59 -5.45 0.08
CA ASP A 73 -2.12 -6.70 -0.44
C ASP A 73 -1.54 -7.94 0.29
N SER A 74 -0.41 -7.79 0.99
CA SER A 74 0.18 -8.89 1.78
C SER A 74 -0.65 -9.23 3.01
N ILE A 75 -1.35 -8.27 3.62
CA ILE A 75 -2.04 -8.45 4.90
C ILE A 75 -3.57 -8.38 4.79
N SER A 76 -4.11 -7.58 3.88
CA SER A 76 -5.56 -7.31 3.83
C SER A 76 -6.39 -8.57 3.62
N GLY A 77 -6.01 -9.40 2.65
CA GLY A 77 -6.70 -10.66 2.39
C GLY A 77 -6.54 -11.68 3.53
N ALA A 78 -5.35 -11.78 4.12
CA ALA A 78 -5.08 -12.66 5.24
C ALA A 78 -5.93 -12.28 6.46
N LEU A 79 -6.04 -10.99 6.74
CA LEU A 79 -6.84 -10.48 7.85
C LEU A 79 -8.34 -10.73 7.64
N LEU A 80 -8.87 -10.45 6.45
CA LEU A 80 -10.27 -10.72 6.13
C LEU A 80 -10.61 -12.21 6.24
N LEU A 81 -9.72 -13.06 5.73
CA LEU A 81 -9.92 -14.51 5.82
C LEU A 81 -9.86 -15.02 7.27
N SER A 82 -8.99 -14.44 8.11
CA SER A 82 -8.92 -14.79 9.54
C SER A 82 -10.18 -14.38 10.32
N PHE A 83 -10.93 -13.39 9.85
CA PHE A 83 -12.26 -13.04 10.35
C PHE A 83 -13.39 -13.90 9.75
N GLY A 84 -13.06 -14.91 8.93
CA GLY A 84 -14.02 -15.83 8.36
C GLY A 84 -14.66 -15.35 7.05
N ILE A 85 -14.23 -14.25 6.48
CA ILE A 85 -14.68 -13.78 5.16
C ILE A 85 -13.97 -14.60 4.09
N ARG A 86 -14.68 -15.56 3.49
CA ARG A 86 -14.10 -16.55 2.54
C ARG A 86 -14.38 -16.21 1.09
N GLU A 87 -15.28 -15.30 0.84
CA GLU A 87 -15.70 -14.84 -0.49
C GLU A 87 -14.62 -13.88 -1.05
N CYS A 88 -13.58 -14.44 -1.67
CA CYS A 88 -12.42 -13.67 -2.14
C CYS A 88 -12.80 -12.58 -3.15
N GLU A 89 -13.86 -12.77 -3.94
CA GLU A 89 -14.38 -11.77 -4.87
C GLU A 89 -14.84 -10.50 -4.13
N LEU A 90 -15.31 -10.64 -2.88
CA LEU A 90 -15.72 -9.51 -2.05
C LEU A 90 -14.54 -8.59 -1.67
N TYR A 91 -13.31 -9.11 -1.64
CA TYR A 91 -12.14 -8.32 -1.24
C TYR A 91 -11.89 -7.13 -2.18
N THR A 92 -12.08 -7.33 -3.49
CA THR A 92 -11.97 -6.25 -4.47
C THR A 92 -13.08 -5.21 -4.28
N VAL A 93 -14.30 -5.65 -3.93
CA VAL A 93 -15.42 -4.74 -3.64
C VAL A 93 -15.13 -3.90 -2.39
N LEU A 94 -14.69 -4.53 -1.30
CA LEU A 94 -14.32 -3.82 -0.07
C LEU A 94 -13.21 -2.80 -0.31
N PHE A 95 -12.21 -3.17 -1.09
CA PHE A 95 -11.15 -2.25 -1.49
C PHE A 95 -11.69 -1.07 -2.31
N GLY A 96 -12.58 -1.34 -3.27
CA GLY A 96 -13.23 -0.31 -4.10
C GLY A 96 -14.05 0.66 -3.26
N VAL A 97 -14.86 0.14 -2.32
CA VAL A 97 -15.63 0.96 -1.37
C VAL A 97 -14.71 1.85 -0.54
N GLY A 98 -13.66 1.28 0.08
CA GLY A 98 -12.70 2.05 0.88
C GLY A 98 -12.02 3.18 0.07
N ARG A 99 -11.67 2.92 -1.19
CA ARG A 99 -11.08 3.92 -2.09
C ARG A 99 -12.06 5.01 -2.49
N SER A 100 -13.35 4.69 -2.65
CA SER A 100 -14.36 5.64 -3.10
C SER A 100 -14.56 6.81 -2.16
N PHE A 101 -14.36 6.63 -0.85
CA PHE A 101 -14.45 7.72 0.13
C PHE A 101 -13.39 8.80 -0.14
N GLY A 102 -12.14 8.41 -0.40
CA GLY A 102 -11.06 9.35 -0.71
C GLY A 102 -11.31 10.08 -2.03
N ILE A 103 -11.76 9.35 -3.05
CA ILE A 103 -12.08 9.93 -4.36
C ILE A 103 -13.28 10.90 -4.24
N ALA A 104 -14.32 10.53 -3.51
CA ALA A 104 -15.48 11.39 -3.30
C ALA A 104 -15.10 12.65 -2.52
N ALA A 105 -14.30 12.54 -1.47
CA ALA A 105 -13.79 13.69 -0.73
C ALA A 105 -12.99 14.64 -1.63
N GLN A 106 -12.08 14.10 -2.45
CA GLN A 106 -11.32 14.90 -3.41
C GLN A 106 -12.23 15.62 -4.41
N LEU A 107 -13.23 14.93 -4.96
CA LEU A 107 -14.20 15.54 -5.90
C LEU A 107 -14.97 16.68 -5.25
N VAL A 108 -15.39 16.54 -3.98
CA VAL A 108 -16.10 17.60 -3.26
C VAL A 108 -15.19 18.83 -3.09
N TRP A 109 -13.93 18.63 -2.68
CA TRP A 109 -12.96 19.71 -2.53
C TRP A 109 -12.65 20.40 -3.85
N ASP A 110 -12.38 19.65 -4.91
CA ASP A 110 -12.09 20.19 -6.24
C ASP A 110 -13.23 21.06 -6.75
N ARG A 111 -14.48 20.61 -6.55
CA ARG A 111 -15.68 21.40 -6.92
C ARG A 111 -15.86 22.62 -6.06
N ALA A 112 -15.68 22.50 -4.74
CA ALA A 112 -15.82 23.61 -3.82
C ALA A 112 -14.78 24.74 -4.09
N LEU A 113 -13.58 24.36 -4.49
CA LEU A 113 -12.48 25.29 -4.79
C LEU A 113 -12.43 25.72 -6.27
N GLY A 114 -13.28 25.16 -7.12
CA GLY A 114 -13.26 25.45 -8.57
C GLY A 114 -11.99 24.96 -9.28
N LEU A 115 -11.34 23.93 -8.74
CA LEU A 115 -10.09 23.41 -9.30
C LEU A 115 -10.35 22.53 -10.53
N PRO A 116 -9.42 22.49 -11.50
CA PRO A 116 -9.47 21.54 -12.59
C PRO A 116 -9.21 20.12 -12.09
N ILE A 117 -9.54 19.12 -12.92
CA ILE A 117 -9.19 17.73 -12.63
C ILE A 117 -7.66 17.61 -12.52
N GLU A 118 -7.19 17.25 -11.33
CA GLU A 118 -5.78 17.02 -11.08
C GLU A 118 -5.40 15.57 -11.43
N ARG A 119 -4.25 15.45 -12.12
CA ARG A 119 -3.56 14.18 -12.29
C ARG A 119 -2.25 14.24 -11.50
N PRO A 120 -2.23 13.74 -10.25
CA PRO A 120 -1.01 13.75 -9.46
C PRO A 120 0.08 12.98 -10.20
N LYS A 121 1.26 13.60 -10.31
CA LYS A 121 2.46 12.96 -10.84
C LYS A 121 3.45 12.78 -9.69
N SER A 122 4.08 11.62 -9.63
CA SER A 122 5.24 11.46 -8.75
C SER A 122 6.39 12.29 -9.31
N VAL A 123 6.96 13.13 -8.47
CA VAL A 123 8.12 13.95 -8.80
C VAL A 123 9.26 13.65 -7.84
N THR A 124 10.50 13.87 -8.27
CA THR A 124 11.68 13.69 -7.42
C THR A 124 11.93 14.93 -6.56
N MET A 125 12.74 14.78 -5.52
CA MET A 125 13.17 15.91 -4.68
C MET A 125 14.02 16.90 -5.45
N GLU A 126 14.80 16.42 -6.42
CA GLU A 126 15.59 17.26 -7.33
C GLU A 126 14.66 18.17 -8.13
N TRP A 127 13.64 17.61 -8.77
CA TRP A 127 12.64 18.37 -9.52
C TRP A 127 11.94 19.41 -8.65
N LEU A 128 11.54 19.06 -7.42
CA LEU A 128 10.94 20.00 -6.48
C LEU A 128 11.90 21.12 -6.12
N SER A 129 13.16 20.81 -5.86
CA SER A 129 14.19 21.79 -5.49
C SER A 129 14.46 22.79 -6.62
N GLU A 130 14.51 22.32 -7.86
CA GLU A 130 14.63 23.17 -9.04
C GLU A 130 13.43 24.09 -9.18
N ARG A 131 12.23 23.55 -9.03
CA ARG A 131 10.97 24.30 -9.12
C ARG A 131 10.85 25.40 -8.07
N VAL A 132 11.28 25.12 -6.84
CA VAL A 132 11.32 26.11 -5.75
C VAL A 132 12.32 27.22 -6.07
N LYS A 133 13.51 26.91 -6.60
CA LYS A 133 14.51 27.91 -7.03
C LYS A 133 14.00 28.81 -8.16
N GLU A 134 13.19 28.27 -9.06
CA GLU A 134 12.54 29.00 -10.15
C GLU A 134 11.35 29.88 -9.70
N GLY A 135 11.04 29.92 -8.40
CA GLY A 135 9.97 30.75 -7.84
C GLY A 135 8.62 30.09 -7.74
N GLY A 136 8.56 28.76 -7.79
CA GLY A 136 7.35 27.96 -7.62
C GLY A 136 6.34 28.10 -8.79
N PRO A 137 5.21 27.39 -8.75
CA PRO A 137 4.15 27.57 -9.73
C PRO A 137 3.57 28.96 -9.57
N ARG A 138 3.67 29.79 -10.61
CA ARG A 138 2.87 31.02 -10.68
C ARG A 138 1.41 30.55 -10.67
N SER A 139 0.71 30.78 -9.56
CA SER A 139 -0.71 30.53 -9.48
C SER A 139 -1.39 31.35 -10.59
N ARG A 140 -1.88 30.68 -11.59
CA ARG A 140 -2.94 31.27 -12.40
C ARG A 140 -4.21 31.06 -11.61
N LEU A 141 -4.50 31.93 -10.67
CA LEU A 141 -5.85 32.15 -10.16
C LEU A 141 -6.71 32.70 -11.28
#